data_4b6595ee309c1b1f17b360d19da1f39f
#
_entry.id   4b6595ee309c1b1f17b360d19da1f39f
#
_cell.length_a   1.000
_cell.length_b   1.000
_cell.length_c   1.000
_cell.angle_alpha   90.00
_cell.angle_beta   90.00
_cell.angle_gamma   90.00
#
_symmetry.space_group_name_H-M   'P 1'
#
loop_
_entity.id
_entity.type
_entity.pdbx_description
1 polymer ?
#
loop_
_entity_poly.entity_id
_entity_poly.type
_entity_poly.pdbx_seq_one_letter_code
_entity_poly.pdbx_strand_id
1 'polypeptide(L)'
;MGLSKGGALLLTATLFWACSTAKHQSLVGISQEVSVRRDSWGINHIEAKNEHDLFFAQGYLAAKDRLFQFELWRRKATGTTAALVGPAGLKSDIGARLLRYRKDMDTELNHYHPNGKAIIEAYVAGVNAYIEETRKNPALLPFEFTLLEITPGLWTPEVVISRHNGIRSNAEQELSIARALAHVDAQQIKELLWFHPGEPDLSLDPSIDPNWLAADLLELYQAVSEDIPLNALLDLEEMPEGSNNWVISGERTQSGFPILANDPHRRIALPSLRYMVHLKAPGWNVIGGGEPVIPGVSIGHNEHGAWGLTIFQSDAEDLYLYELNPENPNQYKYQSKWEDMLLIEERIQIK
;
A
#
# COMPACT_ATOMS: atom_id res chain seq x y z
N MET A 1 -6.51 -64.79 54.87
CA MET A 1 -5.56 -65.25 53.85
C MET A 1 -6.16 -65.06 52.51
N GLY A 2 -5.57 -64.19 51.70
CA GLY A 2 -6.04 -63.92 50.33
C GLY A 2 -5.36 -62.72 49.78
N LEU A 3 -4.15 -62.89 49.20
CA LEU A 3 -3.37 -61.86 48.48
C LEU A 3 -3.95 -61.65 47.10
N SER A 4 -4.42 -60.44 46.78
CA SER A 4 -4.77 -60.06 45.45
C SER A 4 -3.60 -59.30 44.83
N LYS A 5 -3.11 -59.78 43.69
CA LYS A 5 -2.07 -59.17 42.88
C LYS A 5 -2.66 -57.99 42.12
N GLY A 6 -2.16 -56.80 42.41
CA GLY A 6 -2.42 -55.63 41.60
C GLY A 6 -1.59 -55.66 40.31
N GLY A 7 -2.27 -55.71 39.18
CA GLY A 7 -1.65 -55.53 37.86
C GLY A 7 -1.46 -54.04 37.54
N ALA A 8 -0.22 -53.62 37.40
CA ALA A 8 0.10 -52.30 36.89
C ALA A 8 -0.10 -52.27 35.37
N LEU A 9 -1.07 -51.48 34.92
CA LEU A 9 -1.28 -51.19 33.48
C LEU A 9 -0.28 -50.13 33.07
N LEU A 10 0.75 -50.52 32.33
CA LEU A 10 1.67 -49.58 31.68
C LEU A 10 0.98 -48.97 30.45
N LEU A 11 0.50 -47.73 30.56
CA LEU A 11 0.07 -46.94 29.41
C LEU A 11 1.29 -46.43 28.68
N THR A 12 1.69 -47.10 27.61
CA THR A 12 2.68 -46.57 26.65
C THR A 12 2.01 -45.51 25.78
N ALA A 13 2.25 -44.23 26.11
CA ALA A 13 1.88 -43.13 25.26
C ALA A 13 2.83 -43.08 24.06
N THR A 14 2.37 -43.61 22.92
CA THR A 14 3.04 -43.43 21.64
C THR A 14 2.83 -41.98 21.20
N LEU A 15 3.84 -41.14 21.34
CA LEU A 15 3.93 -39.82 20.71
C LEU A 15 4.04 -40.03 19.19
N PHE A 16 2.93 -39.87 18.50
CA PHE A 16 2.98 -39.67 17.06
C PHE A 16 3.57 -38.29 16.78
N TRP A 17 4.85 -38.23 16.48
CA TRP A 17 5.43 -37.09 15.77
C TRP A 17 4.83 -37.11 14.36
N ALA A 18 3.86 -36.22 14.13
CA ALA A 18 3.42 -35.92 12.78
C ALA A 18 4.60 -35.24 12.06
N CYS A 19 5.37 -36.03 11.35
CA CYS A 19 6.39 -35.51 10.43
C CYS A 19 5.63 -34.83 9.29
N SER A 20 5.46 -33.52 9.36
CA SER A 20 4.96 -32.73 8.24
C SER A 20 5.96 -32.89 7.09
N THR A 21 5.61 -33.69 6.08
CA THR A 21 6.43 -33.82 4.89
C THR A 21 6.51 -32.48 4.18
N ALA A 22 7.70 -31.91 4.05
CA ALA A 22 7.92 -30.70 3.27
C ALA A 22 7.41 -30.91 1.84
N LYS A 23 6.59 -29.98 1.34
CA LYS A 23 6.18 -29.97 -0.05
C LYS A 23 7.21 -29.21 -0.84
N HIS A 24 7.83 -29.85 -1.83
CA HIS A 24 8.72 -29.20 -2.76
C HIS A 24 7.94 -28.72 -3.98
N GLN A 25 8.14 -27.47 -4.35
CA GLN A 25 7.58 -26.86 -5.56
C GLN A 25 8.72 -26.22 -6.34
N SER A 26 8.83 -26.51 -7.63
CA SER A 26 9.78 -25.85 -8.51
C SER A 26 9.10 -24.64 -9.15
N LEU A 27 9.69 -23.46 -8.96
CA LEU A 27 9.21 -22.21 -9.55
C LEU A 27 10.29 -21.65 -10.48
N VAL A 28 9.88 -21.28 -11.69
CA VAL A 28 10.74 -20.54 -12.62
C VAL A 28 10.96 -19.14 -12.05
N GLY A 29 12.21 -18.70 -11.98
CA GLY A 29 12.60 -17.41 -11.42
C GLY A 29 13.28 -17.51 -10.05
N ILE A 30 13.20 -18.64 -9.35
CA ILE A 30 13.98 -18.93 -8.14
C ILE A 30 15.33 -19.52 -8.55
N SER A 31 16.41 -18.96 -8.00
CA SER A 31 17.79 -19.41 -8.31
C SER A 31 18.34 -20.43 -7.32
N GLN A 32 17.89 -20.38 -6.06
CA GLN A 32 18.31 -21.29 -4.99
C GLN A 32 17.10 -21.70 -4.15
N GLU A 33 17.26 -22.75 -3.34
CA GLU A 33 16.21 -23.23 -2.47
C GLU A 33 15.77 -22.15 -1.47
N VAL A 34 14.46 -21.91 -1.39
CA VAL A 34 13.80 -21.06 -0.42
C VAL A 34 12.96 -21.91 0.52
N SER A 35 13.18 -21.77 1.82
CA SER A 35 12.37 -22.42 2.84
C SER A 35 11.21 -21.51 3.24
N VAL A 36 9.99 -22.05 3.22
CA VAL A 36 8.80 -21.33 3.68
C VAL A 36 8.12 -22.15 4.76
N ARG A 37 7.94 -21.55 5.92
CA ARG A 37 7.17 -22.14 7.03
C ARG A 37 6.00 -21.22 7.33
N ARG A 38 4.79 -21.75 7.29
CA ARG A 38 3.60 -21.05 7.74
C ARG A 38 3.30 -21.47 9.17
N ASP A 39 3.21 -20.51 10.09
CA ASP A 39 2.90 -20.77 11.49
C ASP A 39 1.39 -20.95 11.73
N SER A 40 1.00 -21.15 12.99
CA SER A 40 -0.40 -21.34 13.40
C SER A 40 -1.27 -20.09 13.22
N TRP A 41 -0.68 -18.91 13.05
CA TRP A 41 -1.35 -17.65 12.76
C TRP A 41 -1.48 -17.39 11.26
N GLY A 42 -0.92 -18.25 10.43
CA GLY A 42 -0.89 -18.10 8.99
C GLY A 42 0.22 -17.19 8.47
N ILE A 43 1.15 -16.78 9.33
CA ILE A 43 2.28 -15.92 8.94
C ILE A 43 3.32 -16.75 8.19
N ASN A 44 3.74 -16.26 7.04
CA ASN A 44 4.81 -16.87 6.25
C ASN A 44 6.17 -16.43 6.77
N HIS A 45 6.98 -17.39 7.21
CA HIS A 45 8.39 -17.23 7.51
C HIS A 45 9.19 -17.71 6.29
N ILE A 46 9.80 -16.77 5.59
CA ILE A 46 10.53 -17.01 4.33
C ILE A 46 12.03 -16.90 4.61
N GLU A 47 12.78 -17.97 4.36
CA GLU A 47 14.23 -17.99 4.47
C GLU A 47 14.85 -18.31 3.11
N ALA A 48 15.61 -17.37 2.55
CA ALA A 48 16.28 -17.47 1.27
C ALA A 48 17.81 -17.33 1.41
N LYS A 49 18.53 -17.70 0.37
CA LYS A 49 20.00 -17.60 0.31
C LYS A 49 20.48 -16.29 -0.31
N ASN A 50 19.57 -15.52 -0.93
CA ASN A 50 19.85 -14.23 -1.56
C ASN A 50 18.62 -13.33 -1.53
N GLU A 51 18.82 -12.04 -1.77
CA GLU A 51 17.78 -11.01 -1.76
C GLU A 51 16.73 -11.22 -2.86
N HIS A 52 17.15 -11.57 -4.07
CA HIS A 52 16.23 -11.81 -5.19
C HIS A 52 15.19 -12.89 -4.86
N ASP A 53 15.66 -14.06 -4.41
CA ASP A 53 14.77 -15.18 -4.13
C ASP A 53 13.88 -14.92 -2.91
N LEU A 54 14.35 -14.08 -1.95
CA LEU A 54 13.56 -13.63 -0.81
C LEU A 54 12.34 -12.84 -1.25
N PHE A 55 12.55 -11.80 -2.08
CA PHE A 55 11.46 -10.93 -2.52
C PHE A 55 10.58 -11.58 -3.58
N PHE A 56 11.14 -12.45 -4.43
CA PHE A 56 10.35 -13.30 -5.32
C PHE A 56 9.36 -14.16 -4.51
N ALA A 57 9.85 -14.85 -3.48
CA ALA A 57 9.00 -15.70 -2.64
C ALA A 57 7.95 -14.88 -1.87
N GLN A 58 8.30 -13.68 -1.38
CA GLN A 58 7.34 -12.77 -0.75
C GLN A 58 6.21 -12.41 -1.73
N GLY A 59 6.53 -12.00 -2.94
CA GLY A 59 5.56 -11.63 -3.97
C GLY A 59 4.65 -12.80 -4.36
N TYR A 60 5.22 -13.99 -4.58
CA TYR A 60 4.48 -15.20 -4.89
C TYR A 60 3.49 -15.59 -3.80
N LEU A 61 3.92 -15.59 -2.53
CA LEU A 61 3.07 -15.98 -1.40
C LEU A 61 2.00 -14.94 -1.10
N ALA A 62 2.35 -13.65 -1.20
CA ALA A 62 1.38 -12.57 -1.03
C ALA A 62 0.26 -12.64 -2.09
N ALA A 63 0.63 -12.84 -3.36
CA ALA A 63 -0.35 -13.04 -4.43
C ALA A 63 -1.19 -14.30 -4.22
N LYS A 64 -0.59 -15.40 -3.77
CA LYS A 64 -1.31 -16.64 -3.46
C LYS A 64 -2.35 -16.47 -2.35
N ASP A 65 -2.05 -15.67 -1.33
CA ASP A 65 -2.95 -15.44 -0.21
C ASP A 65 -4.01 -14.35 -0.48
N ARG A 66 -3.74 -13.42 -1.43
CA ARG A 66 -4.50 -12.17 -1.57
C ARG A 66 -4.81 -11.79 -3.03
N LEU A 67 -4.90 -12.75 -3.97
CA LEU A 67 -4.93 -12.47 -5.41
C LEU A 67 -6.03 -11.48 -5.82
N PHE A 68 -7.23 -11.58 -5.23
CA PHE A 68 -8.32 -10.66 -5.59
C PHE A 68 -8.02 -9.22 -5.13
N GLN A 69 -7.44 -9.03 -3.93
CA GLN A 69 -6.96 -7.70 -3.52
C GLN A 69 -5.89 -7.17 -4.49
N PHE A 70 -4.95 -8.02 -4.93
CA PHE A 70 -3.94 -7.63 -5.92
C PHE A 70 -4.59 -7.12 -7.21
N GLU A 71 -5.62 -7.79 -7.71
CA GLU A 71 -6.32 -7.35 -8.93
C GLU A 71 -7.03 -6.01 -8.73
N LEU A 72 -7.71 -5.81 -7.59
CA LEU A 72 -8.36 -4.54 -7.29
C LEU A 72 -7.36 -3.39 -7.21
N TRP A 73 -6.24 -3.59 -6.52
CA TRP A 73 -5.20 -2.57 -6.41
C TRP A 73 -4.48 -2.31 -7.72
N ARG A 74 -4.22 -3.35 -8.51
CA ARG A 74 -3.67 -3.17 -9.85
C ARG A 74 -4.58 -2.30 -10.71
N ARG A 75 -5.88 -2.56 -10.70
CA ARG A 75 -6.87 -1.75 -11.45
C ARG A 75 -6.88 -0.31 -10.98
N LYS A 76 -6.90 -0.08 -9.69
CA LYS A 76 -6.84 1.26 -9.12
C LYS A 76 -5.54 1.98 -9.52
N ALA A 77 -4.38 1.34 -9.34
CA ALA A 77 -3.08 1.92 -9.70
C ALA A 77 -2.92 2.23 -11.20
N THR A 78 -3.55 1.42 -12.07
CA THR A 78 -3.47 1.60 -13.52
C THR A 78 -4.61 2.42 -14.13
N GLY A 79 -5.59 2.86 -13.32
CA GLY A 79 -6.77 3.55 -13.81
C GLY A 79 -7.58 2.69 -14.79
N THR A 80 -7.92 1.46 -14.37
CA THR A 80 -8.70 0.49 -15.15
C THR A 80 -9.87 -0.09 -14.37
N THR A 81 -10.34 0.63 -13.36
CA THR A 81 -11.46 0.25 -12.50
C THR A 81 -12.79 0.30 -13.25
N ALA A 82 -12.99 1.28 -14.16
CA ALA A 82 -14.19 1.39 -14.96
C ALA A 82 -14.43 0.19 -15.87
N ALA A 83 -13.37 -0.52 -16.26
CA ALA A 83 -13.52 -1.79 -17.00
C ALA A 83 -14.09 -2.93 -16.14
N LEU A 84 -14.15 -2.76 -14.82
CA LEU A 84 -14.77 -3.73 -13.90
C LEU A 84 -16.17 -3.29 -13.46
N VAL A 85 -16.29 -2.04 -12.99
CA VAL A 85 -17.51 -1.53 -12.32
C VAL A 85 -18.34 -0.57 -13.18
N GLY A 86 -17.98 -0.38 -14.46
CA GLY A 86 -18.67 0.54 -15.37
C GLY A 86 -18.38 2.02 -15.06
N PRO A 87 -19.31 2.93 -15.41
CA PRO A 87 -19.11 4.38 -15.26
C PRO A 87 -18.77 4.85 -13.84
N ALA A 88 -19.17 4.11 -12.81
CA ALA A 88 -18.87 4.45 -11.42
C ALA A 88 -17.37 4.50 -11.10
N GLY A 89 -16.53 3.76 -11.86
CA GLY A 89 -15.07 3.79 -11.71
C GLY A 89 -14.37 4.88 -12.52
N LEU A 90 -15.09 5.64 -13.36
CA LEU A 90 -14.46 6.53 -14.35
C LEU A 90 -13.67 7.68 -13.72
N LYS A 91 -14.24 8.36 -12.72
CA LYS A 91 -13.54 9.47 -12.04
C LYS A 91 -12.26 9.00 -11.36
N SER A 92 -12.31 7.88 -10.65
CA SER A 92 -11.15 7.27 -10.02
C SER A 92 -10.07 6.91 -11.04
N ASP A 93 -10.46 6.37 -12.22
CA ASP A 93 -9.52 6.04 -13.29
C ASP A 93 -8.88 7.29 -13.91
N ILE A 94 -9.66 8.36 -14.12
CA ILE A 94 -9.12 9.64 -14.62
C ILE A 94 -8.11 10.20 -13.62
N GLY A 95 -8.45 10.26 -12.35
CA GLY A 95 -7.56 10.74 -11.28
C GLY A 95 -6.29 9.92 -11.18
N ALA A 96 -6.39 8.58 -11.20
CA ALA A 96 -5.24 7.68 -11.15
C ALA A 96 -4.28 7.91 -12.32
N ARG A 97 -4.81 8.14 -13.52
CA ARG A 97 -3.99 8.42 -14.72
C ARG A 97 -3.43 9.83 -14.71
N LEU A 98 -4.15 10.81 -14.16
CA LEU A 98 -3.66 12.18 -14.00
C LEU A 98 -2.43 12.21 -13.07
N LEU A 99 -2.49 11.51 -11.93
CA LEU A 99 -1.43 11.50 -10.92
C LEU A 99 -0.37 10.42 -11.15
N ARG A 100 -0.45 9.67 -12.24
CA ARG A 100 0.50 8.62 -12.57
C ARG A 100 1.91 9.17 -12.74
N TYR A 101 2.91 8.51 -12.15
CA TYR A 101 4.32 8.83 -12.36
C TYR A 101 4.71 8.59 -13.83
N ARG A 102 5.34 9.59 -14.47
CA ARG A 102 5.70 9.57 -15.91
C ARG A 102 7.16 9.95 -16.18
N LYS A 103 7.97 10.06 -15.13
CA LYS A 103 9.40 10.36 -15.27
C LYS A 103 10.21 9.07 -15.41
N ASP A 104 11.53 9.17 -15.21
CA ASP A 104 12.43 8.03 -15.24
C ASP A 104 12.10 7.04 -14.13
N MET A 105 11.52 5.89 -14.52
CA MET A 105 11.09 4.84 -13.61
C MET A 105 12.29 4.20 -12.89
N ASP A 106 13.45 4.11 -13.52
CA ASP A 106 14.64 3.53 -12.90
C ASP A 106 15.15 4.39 -11.73
N THR A 107 15.09 5.70 -11.87
CA THR A 107 15.40 6.64 -10.78
C THR A 107 14.38 6.49 -9.65
N GLU A 108 13.10 6.42 -9.97
CA GLU A 108 12.03 6.27 -8.95
C GLU A 108 12.14 4.95 -8.19
N LEU A 109 12.35 3.84 -8.88
CA LEU A 109 12.48 2.53 -8.26
C LEU A 109 13.65 2.43 -7.28
N ASN A 110 14.73 3.17 -7.52
CA ASN A 110 15.91 3.21 -6.64
C ASN A 110 15.90 4.35 -5.62
N HIS A 111 14.86 5.19 -5.61
CA HIS A 111 14.80 6.35 -4.72
C HIS A 111 14.84 5.97 -3.24
N TYR A 112 14.13 4.91 -2.85
CA TYR A 112 13.97 4.51 -1.46
C TYR A 112 15.02 3.50 -0.96
N HIS A 113 15.69 2.82 -1.88
CA HIS A 113 16.71 1.82 -1.55
C HIS A 113 17.71 1.67 -2.70
N PRO A 114 19.02 1.50 -2.45
CA PRO A 114 20.02 1.32 -3.51
C PRO A 114 19.71 0.17 -4.47
N ASN A 115 19.08 -0.91 -3.96
CA ASN A 115 18.65 -2.08 -4.74
C ASN A 115 17.13 -2.06 -5.02
N GLY A 116 16.46 -0.91 -4.90
CA GLY A 116 15.00 -0.80 -4.96
C GLY A 116 14.42 -1.40 -6.21
N LYS A 117 14.98 -1.10 -7.38
CA LYS A 117 14.59 -1.70 -8.66
C LYS A 117 14.67 -3.23 -8.64
N ALA A 118 15.80 -3.79 -8.24
CA ALA A 118 15.99 -5.24 -8.20
C ALA A 118 15.02 -5.93 -7.23
N ILE A 119 14.75 -5.33 -6.08
CA ILE A 119 13.79 -5.81 -5.08
C ILE A 119 12.37 -5.82 -5.67
N ILE A 120 11.93 -4.71 -6.26
CA ILE A 120 10.58 -4.57 -6.82
C ILE A 120 10.39 -5.50 -8.01
N GLU A 121 11.38 -5.62 -8.90
CA GLU A 121 11.33 -6.53 -10.05
C GLU A 121 11.24 -8.00 -9.60
N ALA A 122 12.01 -8.42 -8.60
CA ALA A 122 11.94 -9.77 -8.04
C ALA A 122 10.56 -10.04 -7.40
N TYR A 123 10.05 -9.09 -6.63
CA TYR A 123 8.72 -9.17 -6.04
C TYR A 123 7.62 -9.31 -7.10
N VAL A 124 7.64 -8.46 -8.13
CA VAL A 124 6.68 -8.50 -9.25
C VAL A 124 6.79 -9.81 -10.03
N ALA A 125 8.00 -10.33 -10.24
CA ALA A 125 8.20 -11.63 -10.87
C ALA A 125 7.54 -12.75 -10.05
N GLY A 126 7.65 -12.71 -8.72
CA GLY A 126 6.96 -13.65 -7.82
C GLY A 126 5.43 -13.56 -7.91
N VAL A 127 4.88 -12.34 -7.89
CA VAL A 127 3.44 -12.10 -8.09
C VAL A 127 2.97 -12.71 -9.41
N ASN A 128 3.68 -12.41 -10.49
CA ASN A 128 3.34 -12.89 -11.83
C ASN A 128 3.50 -14.41 -11.96
N ALA A 129 4.45 -15.02 -11.26
CA ALA A 129 4.60 -16.48 -11.25
C ALA A 129 3.34 -17.17 -10.68
N TYR A 130 2.73 -16.62 -9.61
CA TYR A 130 1.46 -17.14 -9.11
C TYR A 130 0.29 -16.88 -10.07
N ILE A 131 0.22 -15.70 -10.67
CA ILE A 131 -0.81 -15.40 -11.68
C ILE A 131 -0.73 -16.40 -12.85
N GLU A 132 0.46 -16.68 -13.35
CA GLU A 132 0.66 -17.67 -14.43
C GLU A 132 0.30 -19.10 -13.99
N GLU A 133 0.50 -19.45 -12.72
CA GLU A 133 0.03 -20.74 -12.18
C GLU A 133 -1.51 -20.83 -12.21
N THR A 134 -2.22 -19.75 -11.83
CA THR A 134 -3.69 -19.72 -11.90
C THR A 134 -4.22 -19.79 -13.33
N ARG A 135 -3.50 -19.26 -14.31
CA ARG A 135 -3.84 -19.38 -15.75
C ARG A 135 -3.75 -20.81 -16.23
N LYS A 136 -2.76 -21.55 -15.74
CA LYS A 136 -2.59 -22.99 -16.05
C LYS A 136 -3.57 -23.88 -15.28
N ASN A 137 -3.96 -23.45 -14.08
CA ASN A 137 -4.90 -24.17 -13.22
C ASN A 137 -5.96 -23.19 -12.64
N PRO A 138 -7.05 -22.92 -13.37
CA PRO A 138 -8.10 -22.00 -12.92
C PRO A 138 -8.77 -22.37 -11.57
N ALA A 139 -8.64 -23.61 -11.11
CA ALA A 139 -9.16 -24.02 -9.80
C ALA A 139 -8.43 -23.34 -8.62
N LEU A 140 -7.30 -22.70 -8.86
CA LEU A 140 -6.56 -21.90 -7.86
C LEU A 140 -7.09 -20.46 -7.73
N LEU A 141 -7.95 -20.01 -8.65
CA LEU A 141 -8.53 -18.67 -8.59
C LEU A 141 -9.49 -18.53 -7.40
N PRO A 142 -9.42 -17.43 -6.63
CA PRO A 142 -10.48 -17.04 -5.72
C PRO A 142 -11.84 -16.95 -6.42
N PHE A 143 -12.93 -17.25 -5.69
CA PHE A 143 -14.27 -17.33 -6.27
C PHE A 143 -14.75 -16.02 -6.90
N GLU A 144 -14.23 -14.88 -6.42
CA GLU A 144 -14.55 -13.53 -6.91
C GLU A 144 -14.22 -13.37 -8.41
N PHE A 145 -13.18 -14.03 -8.89
CA PHE A 145 -12.82 -13.99 -10.31
C PHE A 145 -13.88 -14.66 -11.18
N THR A 146 -14.44 -15.76 -10.71
CA THR A 146 -15.54 -16.44 -11.39
C THR A 146 -16.83 -15.63 -11.31
N LEU A 147 -17.13 -15.06 -10.13
CA LEU A 147 -18.33 -14.26 -9.90
C LEU A 147 -18.37 -13.01 -10.78
N LEU A 148 -17.23 -12.35 -10.94
CA LEU A 148 -17.11 -11.11 -11.71
C LEU A 148 -16.75 -11.34 -13.18
N GLU A 149 -16.54 -12.59 -13.59
CA GLU A 149 -16.11 -12.97 -14.94
C GLU A 149 -14.84 -12.27 -15.40
N ILE A 150 -13.84 -12.17 -14.51
CA ILE A 150 -12.56 -11.53 -14.77
C ILE A 150 -11.39 -12.50 -14.59
N THR A 151 -10.24 -12.12 -15.12
CA THR A 151 -8.97 -12.80 -14.92
C THR A 151 -7.93 -11.85 -14.32
N PRO A 152 -6.97 -12.35 -13.51
CA PRO A 152 -5.94 -11.50 -12.94
C PRO A 152 -5.00 -10.95 -14.02
N GLY A 153 -4.74 -9.66 -13.97
CA GLY A 153 -3.78 -8.98 -14.82
C GLY A 153 -2.35 -9.12 -14.30
N LEU A 154 -1.38 -9.15 -15.21
CA LEU A 154 0.03 -9.14 -14.82
C LEU A 154 0.42 -7.80 -14.17
N TRP A 155 1.33 -7.88 -13.25
CA TRP A 155 1.91 -6.74 -12.56
C TRP A 155 3.18 -6.25 -13.26
N THR A 156 3.45 -4.96 -13.13
CA THR A 156 4.72 -4.33 -13.51
C THR A 156 5.28 -3.58 -12.30
N PRO A 157 6.59 -3.26 -12.25
CA PRO A 157 7.17 -2.42 -11.21
C PRO A 157 6.42 -1.10 -11.01
N GLU A 158 5.92 -0.51 -12.09
CA GLU A 158 5.12 0.71 -12.08
C GLU A 158 3.83 0.59 -11.26
N VAL A 159 3.18 -0.58 -11.25
CA VAL A 159 1.98 -0.82 -10.44
C VAL A 159 2.31 -0.73 -8.94
N VAL A 160 3.47 -1.23 -8.52
CA VAL A 160 3.94 -1.13 -7.13
C VAL A 160 4.12 0.34 -6.73
N ILE A 161 4.76 1.15 -7.57
CA ILE A 161 4.96 2.59 -7.34
C ILE A 161 3.61 3.33 -7.35
N SER A 162 2.80 3.12 -8.39
CA SER A 162 1.53 3.82 -8.57
C SER A 162 0.47 3.44 -7.54
N ARG A 163 0.67 2.36 -6.77
CA ARG A 163 -0.22 1.97 -5.67
C ARG A 163 -0.38 3.09 -4.64
N HIS A 164 0.65 3.92 -4.47
CA HIS A 164 0.69 5.01 -3.50
C HIS A 164 0.33 6.39 -4.06
N ASN A 165 -0.05 6.50 -5.33
CA ASN A 165 -0.47 7.78 -5.92
C ASN A 165 -1.67 8.43 -5.21
N GLY A 166 -2.43 7.66 -4.44
CA GLY A 166 -3.53 8.15 -3.62
C GLY A 166 -3.14 8.52 -2.18
N ILE A 167 -1.86 8.47 -1.81
CA ILE A 167 -1.40 9.02 -0.54
C ILE A 167 -1.36 10.53 -0.71
N ARG A 168 -2.30 11.19 -0.03
CA ARG A 168 -2.50 12.63 -0.05
C ARG A 168 -1.88 13.25 1.19
N SER A 169 -1.43 14.49 1.07
CA SER A 169 -0.85 15.25 2.16
C SER A 169 -1.76 16.42 2.53
N ASN A 170 -1.35 17.64 2.24
CA ASN A 170 -1.95 18.87 2.79
C ASN A 170 -2.75 19.70 1.79
N ALA A 171 -2.83 19.33 0.50
CA ALA A 171 -3.52 20.15 -0.53
C ALA A 171 -4.98 20.49 -0.18
N GLU A 172 -5.71 19.56 0.46
CA GLU A 172 -7.08 19.81 0.91
C GLU A 172 -7.13 20.83 2.05
N GLN A 173 -6.17 20.76 2.97
CA GLN A 173 -6.05 21.71 4.09
C GLN A 173 -5.68 23.09 3.58
N GLU A 174 -4.71 23.18 2.65
CA GLU A 174 -4.33 24.46 2.04
C GLU A 174 -5.49 25.12 1.32
N LEU A 175 -6.23 24.38 0.49
CA LEU A 175 -7.40 24.92 -0.17
C LEU A 175 -8.49 25.36 0.82
N SER A 176 -8.67 24.63 1.90
CA SER A 176 -9.63 24.99 2.96
C SER A 176 -9.21 26.27 3.69
N ILE A 177 -7.91 26.42 3.98
CA ILE A 177 -7.35 27.65 4.57
C ILE A 177 -7.48 28.82 3.60
N ALA A 178 -7.14 28.63 2.33
CA ALA A 178 -7.26 29.66 1.31
C ALA A 178 -8.72 30.15 1.17
N ARG A 179 -9.69 29.24 1.21
CA ARG A 179 -11.12 29.57 1.23
C ARG A 179 -11.52 30.33 2.49
N ALA A 180 -11.02 29.92 3.65
CA ALA A 180 -11.30 30.60 4.91
C ALA A 180 -10.76 32.03 4.96
N LEU A 181 -9.60 32.30 4.34
CA LEU A 181 -9.02 33.64 4.25
C LEU A 181 -9.89 34.65 3.47
N ALA A 182 -10.86 34.21 2.67
CA ALA A 182 -11.86 35.08 2.08
C ALA A 182 -12.91 35.60 3.08
N HIS A 183 -12.99 35.00 4.28
CA HIS A 183 -14.04 35.29 5.27
C HIS A 183 -13.49 35.72 6.65
N VAL A 184 -12.30 35.28 7.00
CA VAL A 184 -11.62 35.55 8.29
C VAL A 184 -10.18 35.92 8.05
N ASP A 185 -9.56 36.62 9.00
CA ASP A 185 -8.14 36.97 8.89
C ASP A 185 -7.20 35.82 9.30
N ALA A 186 -5.93 35.94 8.94
CA ALA A 186 -4.91 34.93 9.21
C ALA A 186 -4.73 34.66 10.72
N GLN A 187 -4.94 35.67 11.58
CA GLN A 187 -4.82 35.50 13.03
C GLN A 187 -5.93 34.61 13.58
N GLN A 188 -7.17 34.80 13.10
CA GLN A 188 -8.30 33.96 13.48
C GLN A 188 -8.10 32.49 13.06
N ILE A 189 -7.50 32.26 11.87
CA ILE A 189 -7.16 30.90 11.42
C ILE A 189 -6.13 30.27 12.34
N LYS A 190 -5.09 31.00 12.72
CA LYS A 190 -4.05 30.53 13.66
C LYS A 190 -4.60 30.23 15.06
N GLU A 191 -5.67 30.88 15.48
CA GLU A 191 -6.34 30.57 16.74
C GLU A 191 -7.22 29.32 16.67
N LEU A 192 -7.73 28.98 15.48
CA LEU A 192 -8.59 27.82 15.26
C LEU A 192 -7.82 26.54 14.92
N LEU A 193 -6.69 26.67 14.25
CA LEU A 193 -5.88 25.55 13.75
C LEU A 193 -4.55 25.50 14.50
N TRP A 194 -4.12 24.28 14.77
CA TRP A 194 -2.79 24.05 15.35
C TRP A 194 -1.78 23.76 14.24
N PHE A 195 -0.73 24.56 14.18
CA PHE A 195 0.36 24.40 13.23
C PHE A 195 1.63 23.89 13.92
N HIS A 196 2.33 22.99 13.29
CA HIS A 196 3.54 22.37 13.82
C HIS A 196 4.52 22.06 12.67
N PRO A 197 5.83 22.32 12.80
CA PRO A 197 6.59 22.72 14.01
C PRO A 197 6.59 24.23 14.28
N GLY A 198 6.02 25.03 13.41
CA GLY A 198 5.97 26.48 13.53
C GLY A 198 4.70 27.05 12.91
N GLU A 199 4.56 28.36 12.95
CA GLU A 199 3.45 29.06 12.30
C GLU A 199 3.75 29.25 10.80
N PRO A 200 2.83 28.88 9.88
CA PRO A 200 2.98 29.13 8.46
C PRO A 200 2.73 30.62 8.11
N ASP A 201 3.20 31.02 6.94
CA ASP A 201 2.72 32.21 6.27
C ASP A 201 1.36 31.91 5.63
N LEU A 202 0.31 32.55 6.11
CA LEU A 202 -1.06 32.40 5.60
C LEU A 202 -1.43 33.50 4.60
N SER A 203 -0.47 34.09 3.91
CA SER A 203 -0.74 35.07 2.86
C SER A 203 -1.14 34.39 1.56
N LEU A 204 -2.30 34.76 1.01
CA LEU A 204 -2.71 34.34 -0.33
C LEU A 204 -2.02 35.25 -1.37
N ASP A 205 -1.48 34.65 -2.45
CA ASP A 205 -0.91 35.40 -3.55
C ASP A 205 -1.98 36.37 -4.12
N PRO A 206 -1.67 37.68 -4.26
CA PRO A 206 -2.64 38.67 -4.76
C PRO A 206 -3.16 38.42 -6.17
N SER A 207 -2.49 37.58 -6.97
CA SER A 207 -2.96 37.17 -8.31
C SER A 207 -4.07 36.14 -8.31
N ILE A 208 -4.34 35.52 -7.15
CA ILE A 208 -5.40 34.52 -7.01
C ILE A 208 -6.75 35.22 -6.80
N ASP A 209 -7.65 35.05 -7.77
CA ASP A 209 -9.05 35.49 -7.62
C ASP A 209 -9.77 34.55 -6.63
N PRO A 210 -10.28 35.06 -5.49
CA PRO A 210 -11.02 34.23 -4.52
C PRO A 210 -12.21 33.45 -5.14
N ASN A 211 -12.79 33.93 -6.23
CA ASN A 211 -13.87 33.24 -6.91
C ASN A 211 -13.44 31.89 -7.51
N TRP A 212 -12.17 31.73 -7.86
CA TRP A 212 -11.65 30.44 -8.35
C TRP A 212 -11.61 29.39 -7.24
N LEU A 213 -11.40 29.80 -6.00
CA LEU A 213 -11.34 28.88 -4.86
C LEU A 213 -12.71 28.26 -4.55
N ALA A 214 -13.82 28.83 -5.06
CA ALA A 214 -15.15 28.26 -4.90
C ALA A 214 -15.40 27.01 -5.77
N ALA A 215 -14.60 26.84 -6.85
CA ALA A 215 -14.70 25.67 -7.73
C ALA A 215 -14.20 24.39 -7.03
N ASP A 216 -14.66 23.24 -7.49
CA ASP A 216 -14.17 21.94 -7.03
C ASP A 216 -12.83 21.62 -7.68
N LEU A 217 -11.76 22.21 -7.13
CA LEU A 217 -10.41 22.11 -7.67
C LEU A 217 -9.76 20.74 -7.42
N LEU A 218 -10.24 19.99 -6.43
CA LEU A 218 -9.65 18.74 -5.99
C LEU A 218 -10.50 17.50 -6.35
N GLU A 219 -11.54 17.65 -7.15
CA GLU A 219 -12.46 16.55 -7.52
C GLU A 219 -11.70 15.28 -8.00
N LEU A 220 -10.78 15.44 -8.94
CA LEU A 220 -10.00 14.32 -9.47
C LEU A 220 -8.92 13.82 -8.51
N TYR A 221 -8.34 14.73 -7.74
CA TYR A 221 -7.39 14.41 -6.69
C TYR A 221 -8.04 13.57 -5.58
N GLN A 222 -9.27 13.91 -5.18
CA GLN A 222 -10.05 13.15 -4.20
C GLN A 222 -10.50 11.80 -4.75
N ALA A 223 -10.93 11.75 -6.00
CA ALA A 223 -11.43 10.54 -6.65
C ALA A 223 -10.40 9.38 -6.70
N VAL A 224 -9.09 9.67 -6.70
CA VAL A 224 -8.03 8.65 -6.63
C VAL A 224 -8.08 7.85 -5.33
N SER A 225 -8.50 8.47 -4.23
CA SER A 225 -8.53 7.82 -2.92
C SER A 225 -9.80 7.05 -2.65
N GLU A 226 -10.87 7.30 -3.43
CA GLU A 226 -12.11 6.58 -3.27
C GLU A 226 -11.92 5.08 -3.46
N ASP A 227 -12.58 4.30 -2.63
CA ASP A 227 -12.61 2.85 -2.79
C ASP A 227 -13.34 2.46 -4.07
N ILE A 228 -12.92 1.34 -4.66
CA ILE A 228 -13.67 0.78 -5.78
C ILE A 228 -15.08 0.47 -5.27
N PRO A 229 -16.16 0.97 -5.91
CA PRO A 229 -17.51 0.92 -5.37
C PRO A 229 -18.13 -0.50 -5.40
N LEU A 230 -17.36 -1.50 -5.05
CA LEU A 230 -17.85 -2.84 -4.71
C LEU A 230 -18.61 -2.84 -3.39
N ASN A 231 -18.40 -1.81 -2.57
CA ASN A 231 -19.01 -1.68 -1.25
C ASN A 231 -20.45 -1.15 -1.28
N ALA A 232 -20.91 -0.59 -2.40
CA ALA A 232 -22.31 -0.18 -2.55
C ALA A 232 -23.32 -1.31 -2.30
N LEU A 233 -22.86 -2.56 -2.30
CA LEU A 233 -23.64 -3.73 -1.96
C LEU A 233 -23.69 -4.07 -0.47
N LEU A 234 -22.86 -3.45 0.39
CA LEU A 234 -22.62 -3.90 1.77
C LEU A 234 -22.98 -2.86 2.84
N ASP A 235 -23.38 -1.65 2.49
CA ASP A 235 -23.80 -0.57 3.43
C ASP A 235 -22.93 -0.49 4.70
N LEU A 236 -21.61 -0.41 4.50
CA LEU A 236 -20.64 -0.45 5.58
C LEU A 236 -20.37 0.98 6.07
N GLU A 237 -20.60 1.22 7.36
CA GLU A 237 -20.29 2.48 8.02
C GLU A 237 -18.80 2.86 7.83
N GLU A 238 -18.54 4.12 7.51
CA GLU A 238 -17.20 4.69 7.54
C GLU A 238 -16.70 4.73 8.98
N MET A 239 -15.61 4.02 9.25
CA MET A 239 -14.93 4.11 10.54
C MET A 239 -13.90 5.25 10.49
N PRO A 240 -13.80 6.08 11.54
CA PRO A 240 -12.79 7.11 11.59
C PRO A 240 -11.39 6.49 11.50
N GLU A 241 -10.60 6.99 10.58
CA GLU A 241 -9.19 6.60 10.44
C GLU A 241 -8.33 7.36 11.44
N GLY A 242 -7.29 6.73 11.93
CA GLY A 242 -6.34 7.31 12.85
C GLY A 242 -5.16 6.35 13.09
N SER A 243 -4.30 6.70 14.02
CA SER A 243 -3.20 5.83 14.45
C SER A 243 -2.63 6.31 15.76
N ASN A 244 -2.15 5.37 16.61
CA ASN A 244 -1.35 5.69 17.76
C ASN A 244 0.04 5.05 17.65
N ASN A 245 1.00 5.70 18.25
CA ASN A 245 2.36 5.20 18.35
C ASN A 245 2.99 5.68 19.66
N TRP A 246 3.58 4.77 20.43
CA TRP A 246 4.29 5.13 21.65
C TRP A 246 5.43 4.16 21.93
N VAL A 247 6.43 4.64 22.65
CA VAL A 247 7.63 3.90 23.04
C VAL A 247 7.84 4.00 24.55
N ILE A 248 8.19 2.89 25.17
CA ILE A 248 8.65 2.83 26.56
C ILE A 248 10.14 2.47 26.57
N SER A 249 10.94 3.29 27.23
CA SER A 249 12.37 3.02 27.45
C SER A 249 12.57 1.72 28.25
N GLY A 250 13.63 0.98 27.95
CA GLY A 250 13.99 -0.25 28.66
C GLY A 250 14.19 -0.08 30.16
N GLU A 251 14.59 1.12 30.62
CA GLU A 251 14.70 1.45 32.03
C GLU A 251 13.36 1.38 32.80
N ARG A 252 12.24 1.49 32.07
CA ARG A 252 10.89 1.43 32.61
C ARG A 252 10.18 0.11 32.37
N THR A 253 10.88 -0.88 31.82
CA THR A 253 10.32 -2.22 31.55
C THR A 253 10.94 -3.26 32.48
N GLN A 254 10.17 -4.30 32.80
CA GLN A 254 10.67 -5.40 33.61
C GLN A 254 11.76 -6.21 32.88
N SER A 255 11.71 -6.27 31.55
CA SER A 255 12.67 -7.00 30.73
C SER A 255 14.00 -6.27 30.53
N GLY A 256 14.05 -4.96 30.80
CA GLY A 256 15.20 -4.10 30.46
C GLY A 256 15.29 -3.72 28.98
N PHE A 257 14.37 -4.22 28.13
CA PHE A 257 14.30 -3.89 26.70
C PHE A 257 13.19 -2.86 26.42
N PRO A 258 13.36 -1.98 25.41
CA PRO A 258 12.31 -1.04 25.04
C PRO A 258 11.08 -1.75 24.46
N ILE A 259 9.94 -1.13 24.59
CA ILE A 259 8.67 -1.56 23.99
C ILE A 259 8.18 -0.48 23.04
N LEU A 260 7.86 -0.87 21.81
CA LEU A 260 7.16 -0.02 20.85
C LEU A 260 5.76 -0.58 20.62
N ALA A 261 4.75 0.27 20.70
CA ALA A 261 3.40 -0.04 20.30
C ALA A 261 2.99 0.86 19.14
N ASN A 262 2.32 0.28 18.16
CA ASN A 262 1.77 0.99 17.02
C ASN A 262 0.47 0.33 16.58
N ASP A 263 -0.61 1.08 16.54
CA ASP A 263 -1.93 0.63 16.16
C ASP A 263 -2.54 1.54 15.08
N PRO A 264 -2.18 1.35 13.82
CA PRO A 264 -2.81 2.08 12.73
C PRO A 264 -4.28 1.68 12.63
N HIS A 265 -5.18 2.62 12.87
CA HIS A 265 -6.61 2.41 12.78
C HIS A 265 -7.01 2.29 11.31
N ARG A 266 -7.61 1.18 10.95
CA ARG A 266 -8.07 0.88 9.60
C ARG A 266 -9.40 0.18 9.68
N ARG A 267 -10.17 0.28 8.61
CA ARG A 267 -11.43 -0.45 8.47
C ARG A 267 -11.25 -1.93 8.82
N ILE A 268 -12.12 -2.44 9.66
CA ILE A 268 -12.17 -3.87 9.97
C ILE A 268 -12.83 -4.59 8.78
N ALA A 269 -12.03 -5.34 8.06
CA ALA A 269 -12.47 -6.06 6.85
C ALA A 269 -11.78 -7.42 6.75
N LEU A 270 -12.39 -8.33 6.01
CA LEU A 270 -11.83 -9.62 5.65
C LEU A 270 -11.76 -9.73 4.12
N PRO A 271 -10.56 -9.85 3.57
CA PRO A 271 -9.26 -9.91 4.23
C PRO A 271 -8.83 -8.53 4.77
N SER A 272 -8.02 -8.54 5.85
CA SER A 272 -7.46 -7.31 6.41
C SER A 272 -6.55 -6.58 5.41
N LEU A 273 -6.43 -5.25 5.52
CA LEU A 273 -5.45 -4.49 4.77
C LEU A 273 -4.02 -4.97 5.07
N ARG A 274 -3.72 -5.29 6.34
CA ARG A 274 -2.37 -5.68 6.75
C ARG A 274 -2.12 -7.16 6.50
N TYR A 275 -0.87 -7.44 6.09
CA TYR A 275 -0.34 -8.76 5.81
C TYR A 275 0.99 -8.93 6.56
N MET A 276 1.07 -9.94 7.42
CA MET A 276 2.25 -10.21 8.23
C MET A 276 3.17 -11.17 7.50
N VAL A 277 4.48 -10.90 7.56
CA VAL A 277 5.52 -11.74 6.96
C VAL A 277 6.82 -11.64 7.78
N HIS A 278 7.60 -12.71 7.80
CA HIS A 278 8.98 -12.74 8.28
C HIS A 278 9.90 -13.03 7.09
N LEU A 279 10.85 -12.14 6.86
CA LEU A 279 11.81 -12.17 5.75
C LEU A 279 13.21 -12.38 6.29
N LYS A 280 13.90 -13.46 5.88
CA LYS A 280 15.26 -13.79 6.30
C LYS A 280 16.13 -14.18 5.12
N ALA A 281 17.22 -13.45 4.93
CA ALA A 281 18.29 -13.73 3.96
C ALA A 281 19.57 -13.02 4.42
N PRO A 282 20.74 -13.20 3.77
CA PRO A 282 21.91 -12.39 4.07
C PRO A 282 21.59 -10.89 3.99
N GLY A 283 21.80 -10.16 5.09
CA GLY A 283 21.46 -8.75 5.22
C GLY A 283 19.99 -8.44 5.57
N TRP A 284 19.14 -9.45 5.63
CA TRP A 284 17.72 -9.33 5.96
C TRP A 284 17.33 -10.26 7.11
N ASN A 285 16.72 -9.69 8.16
CA ASN A 285 16.03 -10.45 9.20
C ASN A 285 14.97 -9.53 9.81
N VAL A 286 13.78 -9.50 9.21
CA VAL A 286 12.74 -8.54 9.55
C VAL A 286 11.38 -9.23 9.61
N ILE A 287 10.61 -8.93 10.64
CA ILE A 287 9.24 -9.43 10.81
C ILE A 287 8.29 -8.28 11.09
N GLY A 288 7.11 -8.32 10.50
CA GLY A 288 6.07 -7.33 10.74
C GLY A 288 4.98 -7.35 9.70
N GLY A 289 4.19 -6.27 9.67
CA GLY A 289 3.07 -6.09 8.78
C GLY A 289 3.29 -5.00 7.74
N GLY A 290 2.61 -5.15 6.63
CA GLY A 290 2.57 -4.19 5.55
C GLY A 290 1.33 -4.39 4.70
N GLU A 291 1.22 -3.66 3.62
CA GLU A 291 0.26 -3.99 2.57
C GLU A 291 0.86 -5.14 1.74
N PRO A 292 0.06 -6.18 1.40
CA PRO A 292 0.61 -7.35 0.70
C PRO A 292 1.15 -7.03 -0.69
N VAL A 293 0.84 -5.88 -1.26
CA VAL A 293 1.25 -5.43 -2.60
C VAL A 293 2.58 -4.67 -2.63
N ILE A 294 3.22 -4.51 -1.48
CA ILE A 294 4.49 -3.78 -1.34
C ILE A 294 5.55 -4.74 -0.80
N PRO A 295 6.76 -4.80 -1.41
CA PRO A 295 7.84 -5.60 -0.87
C PRO A 295 8.33 -5.07 0.49
N GLY A 296 8.86 -5.96 1.31
CA GLY A 296 9.40 -5.63 2.62
C GLY A 296 8.38 -5.65 3.75
N VAL A 297 8.65 -4.86 4.80
CA VAL A 297 7.84 -4.75 6.03
C VAL A 297 7.69 -3.28 6.38
N SER A 298 6.45 -2.77 6.35
CA SER A 298 6.16 -1.35 6.60
C SER A 298 6.19 -0.99 8.09
N ILE A 299 5.73 -1.90 8.95
CA ILE A 299 5.67 -1.74 10.41
C ILE A 299 6.18 -3.05 11.01
N GLY A 300 7.21 -2.97 11.83
CA GLY A 300 7.81 -4.20 12.37
C GLY A 300 9.09 -3.97 13.13
N HIS A 301 9.90 -5.00 13.19
CA HIS A 301 11.21 -4.95 13.84
C HIS A 301 12.20 -5.92 13.20
N ASN A 302 13.47 -5.67 13.48
CA ASN A 302 14.59 -6.59 13.30
C ASN A 302 15.35 -6.76 14.62
N GLU A 303 16.55 -7.33 14.58
CA GLU A 303 17.40 -7.52 15.76
C GLU A 303 18.01 -6.22 16.32
N HIS A 304 17.90 -5.11 15.59
CA HIS A 304 18.54 -3.84 15.94
C HIS A 304 17.53 -2.78 16.39
N GLY A 305 16.28 -2.84 15.92
CA GLY A 305 15.28 -1.83 16.21
C GLY A 305 13.88 -2.22 15.78
N ALA A 306 12.92 -1.36 16.14
CA ALA A 306 11.53 -1.48 15.75
C ALA A 306 11.04 -0.14 15.20
N TRP A 307 10.06 -0.18 14.31
CA TRP A 307 9.45 1.01 13.72
C TRP A 307 7.94 0.85 13.59
N GLY A 308 7.26 1.97 13.72
CA GLY A 308 5.83 2.12 13.56
C GLY A 308 5.51 3.41 12.82
N LEU A 309 4.33 3.50 12.24
CA LEU A 309 3.90 4.64 11.42
C LEU A 309 2.59 5.22 11.96
N THR A 310 2.52 6.55 11.98
CA THR A 310 1.30 7.32 12.17
C THR A 310 1.23 8.40 11.09
N ILE A 311 0.05 9.00 10.88
CA ILE A 311 -0.09 10.15 10.00
C ILE A 311 0.51 11.36 10.71
N PHE A 312 1.46 12.02 10.06
CA PHE A 312 2.14 13.21 10.58
C PHE A 312 1.56 14.51 10.00
N GLN A 313 0.83 14.45 8.90
CA GLN A 313 0.30 15.61 8.17
C GLN A 313 1.41 16.57 7.73
N SER A 314 2.46 16.02 7.10
CA SER A 314 3.55 16.81 6.55
C SER A 314 3.04 17.75 5.47
N ASP A 315 3.58 18.97 5.46
CA ASP A 315 3.45 19.90 4.35
C ASP A 315 4.35 19.40 3.19
N ALA A 316 3.74 18.83 2.16
CA ALA A 316 4.44 18.16 1.07
C ALA A 316 3.77 18.38 -0.30
N GLU A 317 2.71 19.15 -0.38
CA GLU A 317 1.96 19.43 -1.61
C GLU A 317 1.57 20.90 -1.67
N ASP A 318 1.74 21.51 -2.83
CA ASP A 318 1.33 22.87 -3.15
C ASP A 318 0.40 22.91 -4.35
N LEU A 319 -0.48 23.90 -4.37
CA LEU A 319 -1.34 24.19 -5.52
C LEU A 319 -0.76 25.38 -6.29
N TYR A 320 -0.50 25.17 -7.57
CA TYR A 320 0.04 26.21 -8.45
C TYR A 320 -1.00 26.64 -9.49
N LEU A 321 -1.14 27.94 -9.67
CA LEU A 321 -1.92 28.55 -10.73
C LEU A 321 -1.01 28.90 -11.89
N TYR A 322 -1.27 28.37 -13.09
CA TYR A 322 -0.54 28.68 -14.30
C TYR A 322 -1.31 29.63 -15.21
N GLU A 323 -0.62 30.68 -15.70
CA GLU A 323 -1.12 31.55 -16.76
C GLU A 323 -0.98 30.81 -18.12
N LEU A 324 -2.09 30.68 -18.84
CA LEU A 324 -2.07 30.09 -20.18
C LEU A 324 -1.79 31.16 -21.25
N ASN A 325 -1.08 30.78 -22.32
CA ASN A 325 -0.80 31.66 -23.41
C ASN A 325 -2.10 31.97 -24.19
N PRO A 326 -2.54 33.25 -24.27
CA PRO A 326 -3.75 33.61 -24.98
C PRO A 326 -3.75 33.25 -26.49
N GLU A 327 -2.54 33.17 -27.09
CA GLU A 327 -2.36 32.87 -28.51
C GLU A 327 -2.21 31.36 -28.78
N ASN A 328 -1.81 30.59 -27.75
CA ASN A 328 -1.65 29.16 -27.85
C ASN A 328 -2.04 28.46 -26.53
N PRO A 329 -3.26 27.91 -26.41
CA PRO A 329 -3.73 27.31 -25.15
C PRO A 329 -2.94 26.04 -24.71
N ASN A 330 -2.04 25.54 -25.56
CA ASN A 330 -1.15 24.44 -25.23
C ASN A 330 0.20 24.91 -24.62
N GLN A 331 0.29 26.18 -24.24
CA GLN A 331 1.45 26.75 -23.55
C GLN A 331 1.06 27.36 -22.21
N TYR A 332 1.92 27.22 -21.24
CA TYR A 332 1.79 27.85 -19.92
C TYR A 332 3.03 28.68 -19.62
N LYS A 333 2.88 29.66 -18.73
CA LYS A 333 3.99 30.53 -18.32
C LYS A 333 4.77 29.93 -17.18
N TYR A 334 6.07 29.73 -17.39
CA TYR A 334 7.00 29.28 -16.37
C TYR A 334 8.25 30.14 -16.42
N GLN A 335 8.68 30.68 -15.27
CA GLN A 335 9.84 31.58 -15.16
C GLN A 335 9.87 32.68 -16.25
N SER A 336 8.73 33.34 -16.48
CA SER A 336 8.54 34.40 -17.46
C SER A 336 8.68 33.97 -18.94
N LYS A 337 8.66 32.69 -19.25
CA LYS A 337 8.67 32.13 -20.60
C LYS A 337 7.42 31.28 -20.83
N TRP A 338 7.01 31.21 -22.11
CA TRP A 338 5.99 30.25 -22.52
C TRP A 338 6.64 28.89 -22.77
N GLU A 339 6.16 27.87 -22.06
CA GLU A 339 6.62 26.48 -22.18
C GLU A 339 5.49 25.65 -22.81
N ASP A 340 5.84 24.74 -23.71
CA ASP A 340 4.88 23.85 -24.35
C ASP A 340 4.37 22.78 -23.38
N MET A 341 3.07 22.54 -23.36
CA MET A 341 2.48 21.40 -22.65
C MET A 341 2.73 20.11 -23.41
N LEU A 342 3.09 19.06 -22.70
CA LEU A 342 3.06 17.71 -23.23
C LEU A 342 1.63 17.19 -23.16
N LEU A 343 0.99 17.03 -24.32
CA LEU A 343 -0.34 16.45 -24.41
C LEU A 343 -0.27 14.93 -24.42
N ILE A 344 -0.95 14.28 -23.48
CA ILE A 344 -1.01 12.83 -23.36
C ILE A 344 -2.45 12.37 -23.55
N GLU A 345 -2.69 11.63 -24.63
CA GLU A 345 -3.99 11.00 -24.87
C GLU A 345 -4.10 9.68 -24.12
N GLU A 346 -5.09 9.55 -23.28
CA GLU A 346 -5.38 8.34 -22.51
C GLU A 346 -6.75 7.79 -22.90
N ARG A 347 -6.86 6.46 -23.09
CA ARG A 347 -8.13 5.78 -23.39
C ARG A 347 -8.55 4.94 -22.22
N ILE A 348 -9.73 5.22 -21.66
CA ILE A 348 -10.30 4.46 -20.54
C ILE A 348 -11.38 3.55 -21.10
N GLN A 349 -11.20 2.24 -20.87
CA GLN A 349 -12.22 1.25 -21.19
C GLN A 349 -13.27 1.22 -20.08
N ILE A 350 -14.54 1.32 -20.47
CA ILE A 350 -15.70 1.24 -19.57
C ILE A 350 -16.46 -0.04 -19.90
N LYS A 351 -16.89 -0.79 -18.86
CA LYS A 351 -17.70 -2.01 -19.01
C LYS A 351 -19.09 -1.68 -19.50
#